data_53514d7404387cce67aa12d43968556c
#
_entry.id   53514d7404387cce67aa12d43968556c
#
_cell.length_a   1.000
_cell.length_b   1.000
_cell.length_c   1.000
_cell.angle_alpha   90.00
_cell.angle_beta   90.00
_cell.angle_gamma   90.00
#
_symmetry.space_group_name_H-M   'P 1'
#
loop_
_entity.id
_entity.type
_entity.pdbx_description
1 polymer ?
#
loop_
_entity_poly.entity_id
_entity_poly.type
_entity_poly.pdbx_seq_one_letter_code
_entity_poly.pdbx_strand_id
1 'polypeptide(L)'
;MSINSEPFLSDNVIDRLMRLDFDKGGFHCIAPLSAAEKTLDYEERLRLDGAVTAAVEKLCSESLKRAVRRFSAHTAKRLGVYLRLGREAEFLSGACGLIMRLRKIGMNCTRAEVTDGEYSLKGLYDPALALIYGDTAKDRIVANDITFADSGRIYILTGPNSGGKTVFLRALEASQVMFRLGLPVPAVSAKMPVVGSVLTLFPRGETSGNMSGRLEEECRSAADMLDRCHSDSLVLCDEMFSSTGAADGVQLAVGVLSRLGKIGCRCVFSTHLSGLGERLADTDGVDTLSAELDNGQRTYRILRGETETKSDALTIAQKYGLGK
;
A
#
# COMPACT_ATOMS: atom_id res chain seq x y z
N MET A 1 16.66 27.60 -32.00
CA MET A 1 16.06 27.58 -33.32
C MET A 1 14.61 27.99 -33.14
N SER A 2 14.26 29.22 -33.42
CA SER A 2 12.86 29.69 -33.50
C SER A 2 12.23 28.94 -34.67
N ILE A 3 11.17 28.21 -34.43
CA ILE A 3 10.30 27.72 -35.48
C ILE A 3 9.52 28.97 -35.92
N ASN A 4 10.02 29.66 -36.91
CA ASN A 4 9.22 30.67 -37.57
C ASN A 4 8.02 29.96 -38.20
N SER A 5 6.86 30.59 -38.10
CA SER A 5 5.59 30.13 -38.67
C SER A 5 5.57 30.13 -40.21
N GLU A 6 6.70 30.26 -40.86
CA GLU A 6 6.85 30.14 -42.29
C GLU A 6 6.92 28.66 -42.68
N PRO A 7 6.28 28.26 -43.78
CA PRO A 7 6.25 26.88 -44.24
C PRO A 7 7.66 26.34 -44.38
N PHE A 8 7.86 25.07 -44.05
CA PHE A 8 9.14 24.36 -44.01
C PHE A 8 9.90 24.34 -45.36
N LEU A 9 9.25 24.79 -46.39
CA LEU A 9 9.75 25.09 -47.73
C LEU A 9 9.63 26.60 -47.94
N SER A 10 10.34 27.43 -47.16
CA SER A 10 10.49 28.82 -47.51
C SER A 10 11.23 28.87 -48.86
N ASP A 11 10.82 29.77 -49.71
CA ASP A 11 11.46 30.10 -51.00
C ASP A 11 12.99 30.18 -50.90
N ASN A 12 13.49 30.50 -49.70
CA ASN A 12 14.92 30.53 -49.38
C ASN A 12 15.69 29.20 -49.52
N VAL A 13 15.09 28.04 -49.26
CA VAL A 13 15.78 26.74 -49.40
C VAL A 13 15.78 26.33 -50.87
N ILE A 14 14.65 26.50 -51.56
CA ILE A 14 14.54 26.21 -52.99
C ILE A 14 15.39 27.21 -53.78
N ASP A 15 15.34 28.52 -53.45
CA ASP A 15 16.12 29.58 -54.08
C ASP A 15 17.63 29.36 -53.85
N ARG A 16 18.07 28.86 -52.69
CA ARG A 16 19.47 28.51 -52.42
C ARG A 16 19.89 27.23 -53.16
N LEU A 17 19.02 26.25 -53.26
CA LEU A 17 19.23 25.05 -54.08
C LEU A 17 19.38 25.42 -55.57
N MET A 18 18.53 26.32 -56.07
CA MET A 18 18.52 26.74 -57.45
C MET A 18 19.66 27.71 -57.80
N ARG A 19 20.15 28.49 -56.82
CA ARG A 19 21.33 29.39 -57.02
C ARG A 19 22.67 28.78 -56.68
N LEU A 20 22.73 27.48 -56.22
CA LEU A 20 23.95 26.83 -55.78
C LEU A 20 24.74 27.62 -54.72
N ASP A 21 24.09 28.41 -53.91
CA ASP A 21 24.68 29.28 -52.88
C ASP A 21 24.82 28.54 -51.55
N PHE A 22 25.46 27.34 -51.61
CA PHE A 22 25.64 26.43 -50.49
C PHE A 22 26.66 26.93 -49.47
N ASP A 23 27.56 27.80 -49.83
CA ASP A 23 28.67 28.24 -48.98
C ASP A 23 28.33 29.29 -47.93
N LYS A 24 27.25 30.04 -48.13
CA LYS A 24 26.88 31.15 -47.25
C LYS A 24 26.03 30.78 -46.03
N GLY A 25 25.75 29.52 -45.81
CA GLY A 25 24.89 29.04 -44.71
C GLY A 25 25.38 27.86 -43.89
N GLY A 26 26.64 27.51 -44.01
CA GLY A 26 27.20 26.33 -43.30
C GLY A 26 26.71 24.98 -43.88
N PHE A 27 26.30 24.97 -45.11
CA PHE A 27 25.97 23.75 -45.84
C PHE A 27 27.23 23.30 -46.61
N HIS A 28 27.60 22.02 -46.48
CA HIS A 28 28.66 21.43 -47.35
C HIS A 28 28.05 21.11 -48.70
N CYS A 29 28.74 21.52 -49.74
CA CYS A 29 28.39 21.14 -51.11
C CYS A 29 28.51 19.62 -51.26
N ILE A 30 27.40 18.94 -51.57
CA ILE A 30 27.35 17.48 -51.68
C ILE A 30 27.83 17.04 -53.07
N ALA A 31 27.62 17.85 -54.08
CA ALA A 31 28.15 17.66 -55.42
C ALA A 31 28.20 19.03 -56.14
N PRO A 32 29.35 19.49 -56.66
CA PRO A 32 29.43 20.67 -57.48
C PRO A 32 28.76 20.36 -58.82
N LEU A 33 27.58 20.95 -59.04
CA LEU A 33 27.01 21.02 -60.38
C LEU A 33 27.83 22.01 -61.17
N SER A 34 28.82 21.51 -61.95
CA SER A 34 29.59 22.35 -62.81
C SER A 34 28.78 22.74 -64.06
N ALA A 35 29.10 23.89 -64.65
CA ALA A 35 28.41 24.43 -65.81
C ALA A 35 28.46 23.55 -67.08
N ALA A 36 28.91 22.29 -66.93
CA ALA A 36 28.99 21.30 -67.99
C ALA A 36 27.71 20.48 -68.21
N GLU A 37 26.55 20.97 -67.73
CA GLU A 37 25.23 20.30 -67.89
C GLU A 37 24.79 20.09 -69.36
N LYS A 38 25.43 20.72 -70.28
CA LYS A 38 25.02 20.64 -71.70
C LYS A 38 25.55 19.40 -72.44
N THR A 39 26.35 18.59 -71.83
CA THR A 39 27.02 17.45 -72.50
C THR A 39 26.90 16.11 -71.79
N LEU A 40 26.07 16.00 -70.75
CA LEU A 40 25.89 14.71 -70.07
C LEU A 40 25.01 13.80 -70.91
N ASP A 41 25.48 12.55 -71.13
CA ASP A 41 24.73 11.46 -71.70
C ASP A 41 23.53 11.09 -70.79
N TYR A 42 22.53 10.45 -71.39
CA TYR A 42 21.31 10.03 -70.68
C TYR A 42 21.58 9.21 -69.44
N GLU A 43 22.54 8.28 -69.50
CA GLU A 43 22.95 7.43 -68.35
C GLU A 43 23.61 8.25 -67.25
N GLU A 44 24.41 9.25 -67.60
CA GLU A 44 25.08 10.11 -66.63
C GLU A 44 24.10 11.01 -65.93
N ARG A 45 23.07 11.50 -66.61
CA ARG A 45 21.95 12.25 -65.99
C ARG A 45 21.19 11.38 -65.00
N LEU A 46 20.89 10.13 -65.34
CA LEU A 46 20.16 9.21 -64.46
C LEU A 46 20.95 8.90 -63.17
N ARG A 47 22.28 8.75 -63.30
CA ARG A 47 23.20 8.58 -62.16
C ARG A 47 23.27 9.80 -61.28
N LEU A 48 23.32 11.01 -61.88
CA LEU A 48 23.33 12.27 -61.14
C LEU A 48 22.03 12.48 -60.37
N ASP A 49 20.87 12.29 -61.02
CA ASP A 49 19.58 12.38 -60.39
C ASP A 49 19.42 11.39 -59.24
N GLY A 50 19.88 10.18 -59.42
CA GLY A 50 19.91 9.13 -58.38
C GLY A 50 20.79 9.53 -57.19
N ALA A 51 21.96 10.10 -57.44
CA ALA A 51 22.90 10.55 -56.41
C ALA A 51 22.32 11.76 -55.62
N VAL A 52 21.73 12.74 -56.32
CA VAL A 52 21.09 13.91 -55.72
C VAL A 52 19.88 13.49 -54.86
N THR A 53 19.05 12.59 -55.38
CA THR A 53 17.89 12.08 -54.65
C THR A 53 18.35 11.36 -53.40
N ALA A 54 19.33 10.47 -53.46
CA ALA A 54 19.88 9.75 -52.31
C ALA A 54 20.51 10.70 -51.27
N ALA A 55 21.18 11.75 -51.71
CA ALA A 55 21.75 12.78 -50.83
C ALA A 55 20.67 13.60 -50.13
N VAL A 56 19.60 14.00 -50.82
CA VAL A 56 18.44 14.69 -50.25
C VAL A 56 17.70 13.82 -49.27
N GLU A 57 17.44 12.55 -49.59
CA GLU A 57 16.83 11.58 -48.68
C GLU A 57 17.63 11.42 -47.42
N LYS A 58 18.97 11.29 -47.52
CA LYS A 58 19.87 11.19 -46.37
C LYS A 58 19.81 12.42 -45.48
N LEU A 59 19.87 13.62 -46.06
CA LEU A 59 19.78 14.87 -45.32
C LEU A 59 18.42 15.05 -44.64
N CYS A 60 17.32 14.75 -45.36
CA CYS A 60 15.98 14.80 -44.82
C CYS A 60 15.81 13.77 -43.67
N SER A 61 16.32 12.54 -43.86
CA SER A 61 16.24 11.48 -42.84
C SER A 61 17.00 11.85 -41.58
N GLU A 62 18.20 12.42 -41.69
CA GLU A 62 19.00 12.85 -40.54
C GLU A 62 18.37 14.05 -39.81
N SER A 63 17.80 15.00 -40.55
CA SER A 63 17.10 16.14 -39.96
C SER A 63 15.80 15.71 -39.27
N LEU A 64 15.05 14.82 -39.89
CA LEU A 64 13.83 14.23 -39.32
C LEU A 64 14.14 13.40 -38.05
N LYS A 65 15.17 12.57 -38.11
CA LYS A 65 15.63 11.79 -36.92
C LYS A 65 16.01 12.72 -35.76
N ARG A 66 16.72 13.83 -36.03
CA ARG A 66 17.07 14.81 -35.00
C ARG A 66 15.82 15.53 -34.46
N ALA A 67 14.88 15.89 -35.28
CA ALA A 67 13.62 16.52 -34.89
C ALA A 67 12.79 15.55 -34.02
N VAL A 68 12.63 14.30 -34.47
CA VAL A 68 11.91 13.25 -33.73
C VAL A 68 12.55 13.00 -32.37
N ARG A 69 13.89 12.87 -32.29
CA ARG A 69 14.59 12.68 -31.01
C ARG A 69 14.35 13.84 -30.04
N ARG A 70 14.42 15.09 -30.51
CA ARG A 70 14.17 16.29 -29.68
C ARG A 70 12.71 16.35 -29.23
N PHE A 71 11.78 16.08 -30.13
CA PHE A 71 10.36 16.06 -29.83
C PHE A 71 10.02 14.95 -28.83
N SER A 72 10.53 13.71 -29.06
CA SER A 72 10.34 12.59 -28.16
C SER A 72 10.89 12.86 -26.76
N ALA A 73 12.09 13.43 -26.63
CA ALA A 73 12.70 13.75 -25.35
C ALA A 73 11.89 14.82 -24.59
N HIS A 74 11.37 15.83 -25.28
CA HIS A 74 10.54 16.87 -24.68
C HIS A 74 9.16 16.33 -24.28
N THR A 75 8.55 15.52 -25.13
CA THR A 75 7.24 14.91 -24.90
C THR A 75 7.29 13.85 -23.79
N ALA A 76 8.34 13.01 -23.77
CA ALA A 76 8.49 11.98 -22.74
C ALA A 76 8.53 12.58 -21.31
N LYS A 77 9.22 13.71 -21.14
CA LYS A 77 9.26 14.40 -19.84
C LYS A 77 7.88 14.92 -19.40
N ARG A 78 7.08 15.47 -20.32
CA ARG A 78 5.72 15.94 -20.04
C ARG A 78 4.74 14.79 -19.88
N LEU A 79 4.84 13.75 -20.70
CA LEU A 79 4.00 12.56 -20.60
C LEU A 79 4.15 11.87 -19.24
N GLY A 80 5.37 11.83 -18.69
CA GLY A 80 5.62 11.27 -17.35
C GLY A 80 4.86 11.99 -16.23
N VAL A 81 4.61 13.30 -16.34
CA VAL A 81 3.78 14.05 -15.40
C VAL A 81 2.31 13.65 -15.53
N TYR A 82 1.78 13.58 -16.75
CA TYR A 82 0.38 13.19 -16.99
C TYR A 82 0.11 11.74 -16.55
N LEU A 83 1.05 10.82 -16.78
CA LEU A 83 0.92 9.44 -16.33
C LEU A 83 0.93 9.32 -14.80
N ARG A 84 1.68 10.17 -14.10
CA ARG A 84 1.63 10.24 -12.62
C ARG A 84 0.30 10.79 -12.15
N LEU A 85 -0.12 11.94 -12.70
CA LEU A 85 -1.42 12.54 -12.38
C LEU A 85 -2.59 11.58 -12.65
N GLY A 86 -2.52 10.81 -13.75
CA GLY A 86 -3.52 9.78 -14.05
C GLY A 86 -3.62 8.72 -12.96
N ARG A 87 -2.49 8.19 -12.48
CA ARG A 87 -2.45 7.20 -11.37
C ARG A 87 -2.95 7.79 -10.05
N GLU A 88 -2.57 9.03 -9.75
CA GLU A 88 -3.04 9.72 -8.55
C GLU A 88 -4.55 9.97 -8.61
N ALA A 89 -5.07 10.39 -9.77
CA ALA A 89 -6.50 10.59 -9.98
C ALA A 89 -7.29 9.26 -9.88
N GLU A 90 -6.75 8.17 -10.42
CA GLU A 90 -7.33 6.83 -10.32
C GLU A 90 -7.40 6.37 -8.86
N PHE A 91 -6.30 6.53 -8.10
CA PHE A 91 -6.27 6.24 -6.66
C PHE A 91 -7.32 7.05 -5.90
N LEU A 92 -7.37 8.37 -6.10
CA LEU A 92 -8.34 9.24 -5.42
C LEU A 92 -9.77 8.90 -5.79
N SER A 93 -10.04 8.57 -7.05
CA SER A 93 -11.36 8.12 -7.51
C SER A 93 -11.77 6.81 -6.84
N GLY A 94 -10.85 5.83 -6.74
CA GLY A 94 -11.07 4.58 -6.03
C GLY A 94 -11.33 4.79 -4.54
N ALA A 95 -10.54 5.64 -3.89
CA ALA A 95 -10.70 5.99 -2.48
C ALA A 95 -12.04 6.69 -2.20
N CYS A 96 -12.43 7.66 -3.03
CA CYS A 96 -13.76 8.29 -2.95
C CYS A 96 -14.88 7.26 -3.13
N GLY A 97 -14.73 6.36 -4.12
CA GLY A 97 -15.68 5.28 -4.35
C GLY A 97 -15.85 4.35 -3.16
N LEU A 98 -14.75 3.99 -2.47
CA LEU A 98 -14.77 3.22 -1.22
C LEU A 98 -15.58 3.92 -0.13
N ILE A 99 -15.25 5.18 0.16
CA ILE A 99 -15.93 5.97 1.21
C ILE A 99 -17.42 6.15 0.89
N MET A 100 -17.76 6.42 -0.37
CA MET A 100 -19.16 6.56 -0.80
C MET A 100 -19.95 5.25 -0.61
N ARG A 101 -19.35 4.10 -0.93
CA ARG A 101 -19.97 2.78 -0.73
C ARG A 101 -20.21 2.51 0.76
N LEU A 102 -19.24 2.75 1.62
CA LEU A 102 -19.38 2.57 3.06
C LEU A 102 -20.50 3.46 3.63
N ARG A 103 -20.55 4.73 3.24
CA ARG A 103 -21.61 5.65 3.65
C ARG A 103 -22.99 5.23 3.13
N LYS A 104 -23.06 4.72 1.89
CA LYS A 104 -24.32 4.25 1.29
C LYS A 104 -24.95 3.10 2.08
N ILE A 105 -24.13 2.18 2.59
CA ILE A 105 -24.58 1.08 3.47
C ILE A 105 -24.72 1.47 4.93
N GLY A 106 -24.72 2.78 5.25
CA GLY A 106 -24.96 3.32 6.59
C GLY A 106 -23.78 3.26 7.55
N MET A 107 -22.56 2.98 7.05
CA MET A 107 -21.36 2.90 7.87
C MET A 107 -20.66 4.26 7.97
N ASN A 108 -20.15 4.56 9.18
CA ASN A 108 -19.51 5.84 9.45
C ASN A 108 -18.06 5.86 8.93
N CYS A 109 -17.68 6.95 8.28
CA CYS A 109 -16.29 7.25 7.96
C CYS A 109 -15.99 8.68 8.41
N THR A 110 -14.98 8.86 9.25
CA THR A 110 -14.60 10.15 9.81
C THR A 110 -13.18 10.55 9.38
N ARG A 111 -12.95 11.85 9.29
CA ARG A 111 -11.59 12.37 9.16
C ARG A 111 -10.94 12.35 10.55
N ALA A 112 -9.83 11.64 10.68
CA ALA A 112 -9.10 11.59 11.94
C ALA A 112 -8.44 12.95 12.24
N GLU A 113 -8.45 13.31 13.53
CA GLU A 113 -7.64 14.38 14.07
C GLU A 113 -6.19 13.88 14.20
N VAL A 114 -5.24 14.63 13.66
CA VAL A 114 -3.81 14.32 13.78
C VAL A 114 -3.31 14.78 15.14
N THR A 115 -2.66 13.89 15.86
CA THR A 115 -2.15 14.15 17.23
C THR A 115 -0.67 13.82 17.33
N ASP A 116 0.01 14.34 18.36
CA ASP A 116 1.43 14.06 18.63
C ASP A 116 1.64 12.81 19.50
N GLY A 117 0.58 12.13 19.94
CA GLY A 117 0.73 10.95 20.81
C GLY A 117 -0.58 10.26 21.14
N GLU A 118 -1.67 10.99 21.29
CA GLU A 118 -2.98 10.43 21.59
C GLU A 118 -3.44 9.53 20.43
N TYR A 119 -3.80 8.29 20.74
CA TYR A 119 -4.34 7.35 19.76
C TYR A 119 -5.66 6.79 20.28
N SER A 120 -6.77 7.25 19.74
CA SER A 120 -8.11 6.86 20.14
C SER A 120 -9.03 6.71 18.95
N LEU A 121 -9.69 5.56 18.84
CA LEU A 121 -10.70 5.26 17.84
C LEU A 121 -11.98 4.85 18.56
N LYS A 122 -13.10 5.48 18.20
CA LYS A 122 -14.44 5.12 18.71
C LYS A 122 -15.31 4.66 17.57
N GLY A 123 -16.03 3.57 17.79
CA GLY A 123 -16.89 2.97 16.77
C GLY A 123 -16.11 2.44 15.58
N LEU A 124 -14.93 1.87 15.82
CA LEU A 124 -14.05 1.23 14.83
C LEU A 124 -14.69 -0.03 14.27
N TYR A 125 -14.63 -0.23 12.97
CA TYR A 125 -15.11 -1.45 12.30
C TYR A 125 -14.22 -1.84 11.11
N ASP A 126 -14.31 -3.11 10.69
CA ASP A 126 -13.60 -3.61 9.48
C ASP A 126 -14.36 -3.19 8.21
N PRO A 127 -13.78 -2.29 7.37
CA PRO A 127 -14.43 -1.81 6.16
C PRO A 127 -14.61 -2.91 5.10
N ALA A 128 -13.73 -3.92 5.06
CA ALA A 128 -13.87 -5.03 4.12
C ALA A 128 -15.06 -5.91 4.48
N LEU A 129 -15.22 -6.21 5.78
CA LEU A 129 -16.37 -6.95 6.28
C LEU A 129 -17.69 -6.19 6.06
N ALA A 130 -17.66 -4.85 6.23
CA ALA A 130 -18.81 -3.99 5.95
C ALA A 130 -19.26 -4.09 4.48
N LEU A 131 -18.32 -4.06 3.55
CA LEU A 131 -18.63 -4.22 2.12
C LEU A 131 -19.17 -5.60 1.78
N ILE A 132 -18.71 -6.66 2.47
CA ILE A 132 -19.23 -8.03 2.29
C ILE A 132 -20.67 -8.12 2.76
N TYR A 133 -21.02 -7.51 3.89
CA TYR A 133 -22.41 -7.52 4.40
C TYR A 133 -23.33 -6.56 3.66
N GLY A 134 -22.81 -5.57 2.94
CA GLY A 134 -23.58 -4.62 2.15
C GLY A 134 -24.64 -3.92 2.99
N ASP A 135 -25.88 -3.86 2.51
CA ASP A 135 -26.97 -3.14 3.16
C ASP A 135 -27.33 -3.65 4.57
N THR A 136 -26.90 -4.88 4.93
CA THR A 136 -27.07 -5.44 6.28
C THR A 136 -25.92 -5.14 7.23
N ALA A 137 -24.88 -4.43 6.78
CA ALA A 137 -23.67 -4.19 7.55
C ALA A 137 -23.94 -3.47 8.87
N LYS A 138 -24.83 -2.46 8.85
CA LYS A 138 -25.17 -1.65 10.02
C LYS A 138 -25.76 -2.49 11.16
N ASP A 139 -26.52 -3.52 10.85
CA ASP A 139 -27.19 -4.39 11.83
C ASP A 139 -26.31 -5.57 12.28
N ARG A 140 -25.31 -5.93 11.47
CA ARG A 140 -24.48 -7.13 11.69
C ARG A 140 -23.10 -6.83 12.24
N ILE A 141 -22.59 -5.64 12.02
CA ILE A 141 -21.24 -5.25 12.47
C ILE A 141 -21.34 -4.63 13.85
N VAL A 142 -20.57 -5.20 14.77
CA VAL A 142 -20.35 -4.62 16.09
C VAL A 142 -19.10 -3.75 16.00
N ALA A 143 -19.29 -2.46 16.18
CA ALA A 143 -18.20 -1.50 16.22
C ALA A 143 -17.55 -1.50 17.62
N ASN A 144 -16.24 -1.30 17.68
CA ASN A 144 -15.47 -1.34 18.90
C ASN A 144 -14.65 -0.07 19.12
N ASP A 145 -14.23 0.16 20.36
CA ASP A 145 -13.41 1.30 20.74
C ASP A 145 -12.00 0.82 21.13
N ILE A 146 -10.99 1.66 20.87
CA ILE A 146 -9.64 1.45 21.40
C ILE A 146 -8.98 2.80 21.69
N THR A 147 -8.24 2.84 22.80
CA THR A 147 -7.41 3.98 23.17
C THR A 147 -6.06 3.47 23.67
N PHE A 148 -4.97 3.86 23.03
CA PHE A 148 -3.63 3.64 23.55
C PHE A 148 -3.25 4.82 24.45
N ALA A 149 -3.09 4.53 25.73
CA ALA A 149 -2.62 5.49 26.73
C ALA A 149 -1.21 5.11 27.20
N ASP A 150 -0.54 5.97 27.95
CA ASP A 150 0.77 5.66 28.50
C ASP A 150 0.76 4.44 29.44
N SER A 151 -0.40 4.18 30.10
CA SER A 151 -0.64 3.00 30.94
C SER A 151 -1.06 1.74 30.14
N GLY A 152 -1.20 1.83 28.82
CA GLY A 152 -1.65 0.71 27.97
C GLY A 152 -1.18 0.94 26.55
N ARG A 153 0.09 0.71 26.28
CA ARG A 153 0.68 0.74 24.92
C ARG A 153 0.63 -0.64 24.26
N ILE A 154 0.65 -1.69 25.08
CA ILE A 154 0.57 -3.08 24.62
C ILE A 154 -0.71 -3.68 25.17
N TYR A 155 -1.56 -4.16 24.28
CA TYR A 155 -2.77 -4.88 24.62
C TYR A 155 -2.63 -6.36 24.30
N ILE A 156 -2.91 -7.21 25.29
CA ILE A 156 -3.10 -8.65 25.11
C ILE A 156 -4.60 -8.87 24.89
N LEU A 157 -4.97 -9.25 23.66
CA LEU A 157 -6.36 -9.52 23.30
C LEU A 157 -6.68 -10.99 23.41
N THR A 158 -7.50 -11.35 24.39
CA THR A 158 -7.94 -12.71 24.66
C THR A 158 -9.41 -12.94 24.31
N GLY A 159 -9.89 -14.14 24.44
CA GLY A 159 -11.30 -14.51 24.26
C GLY A 159 -11.51 -15.65 23.28
N PRO A 160 -12.77 -16.07 23.08
CA PRO A 160 -13.11 -17.27 22.33
C PRO A 160 -12.71 -17.17 20.87
N ASN A 161 -12.49 -18.34 20.25
CA ASN A 161 -12.31 -18.43 18.80
C ASN A 161 -13.57 -17.93 18.10
N SER A 162 -13.35 -17.23 16.98
CA SER A 162 -14.43 -16.53 16.26
C SER A 162 -15.16 -15.42 17.08
N GLY A 163 -14.56 -14.93 18.17
CA GLY A 163 -15.07 -13.83 19.00
C GLY A 163 -14.86 -12.44 18.38
N GLY A 164 -14.33 -12.34 17.17
CA GLY A 164 -14.10 -11.06 16.47
C GLY A 164 -12.69 -10.50 16.61
N LYS A 165 -11.75 -11.18 17.30
CA LYS A 165 -10.36 -10.72 17.53
C LYS A 165 -9.64 -10.33 16.24
N THR A 166 -9.57 -11.24 15.26
CA THR A 166 -8.95 -11.00 13.95
C THR A 166 -9.62 -9.86 13.19
N VAL A 167 -10.96 -9.75 13.26
CA VAL A 167 -11.73 -8.67 12.62
C VAL A 167 -11.37 -7.32 13.24
N PHE A 168 -11.23 -7.27 14.57
CA PHE A 168 -10.81 -6.07 15.29
C PHE A 168 -9.39 -5.63 14.90
N LEU A 169 -8.43 -6.55 14.80
CA LEU A 169 -7.07 -6.26 14.34
C LEU A 169 -7.06 -5.72 12.91
N ARG A 170 -7.84 -6.32 11.99
CA ARG A 170 -7.97 -5.84 10.61
C ARG A 170 -8.62 -4.46 10.53
N ALA A 171 -9.60 -4.19 11.38
CA ALA A 171 -10.21 -2.87 11.46
C ALA A 171 -9.18 -1.80 11.87
N LEU A 172 -8.33 -2.12 12.85
CA LEU A 172 -7.27 -1.23 13.33
C LEU A 172 -6.19 -1.02 12.26
N GLU A 173 -5.76 -2.09 11.59
CA GLU A 173 -4.83 -2.03 10.45
C GLU A 173 -5.39 -1.14 9.34
N ALA A 174 -6.62 -1.42 8.87
CA ALA A 174 -7.25 -0.67 7.81
C ALA A 174 -7.38 0.82 8.16
N SER A 175 -7.77 1.14 9.40
CA SER A 175 -7.86 2.53 9.88
C SER A 175 -6.52 3.24 9.81
N GLN A 176 -5.45 2.59 10.26
CA GLN A 176 -4.12 3.20 10.25
C GLN A 176 -3.58 3.38 8.83
N VAL A 177 -3.80 2.41 7.93
CA VAL A 177 -3.42 2.51 6.52
C VAL A 177 -4.20 3.64 5.84
N MET A 178 -5.52 3.70 6.02
CA MET A 178 -6.37 4.76 5.46
C MET A 178 -5.96 6.14 5.97
N PHE A 179 -5.68 6.27 7.28
CA PHE A 179 -5.19 7.51 7.87
C PHE A 179 -3.88 7.97 7.24
N ARG A 180 -2.89 7.09 7.08
CA ARG A 180 -1.60 7.40 6.43
C ARG A 180 -1.74 7.84 4.99
N LEU A 181 -2.77 7.36 4.30
CA LEU A 181 -3.11 7.75 2.94
C LEU A 181 -3.93 9.07 2.88
N GLY A 182 -4.20 9.70 4.04
CA GLY A 182 -5.00 10.93 4.13
C GLY A 182 -6.50 10.71 3.89
N LEU A 183 -6.97 9.47 3.97
CA LEU A 183 -8.36 9.11 3.76
C LEU A 183 -9.15 9.16 5.07
N PRO A 184 -10.49 9.35 5.02
CA PRO A 184 -11.36 9.10 6.16
C PRO A 184 -11.22 7.65 6.65
N VAL A 185 -11.24 7.46 7.97
CA VAL A 185 -11.09 6.16 8.62
C VAL A 185 -12.46 5.55 8.98
N PRO A 186 -12.58 4.21 9.03
CA PRO A 186 -13.83 3.51 9.35
C PRO A 186 -14.11 3.55 10.86
N ALA A 187 -14.49 4.71 11.35
CA ALA A 187 -14.84 4.99 12.75
C ALA A 187 -15.83 6.14 12.87
N VAL A 188 -16.43 6.28 14.03
CA VAL A 188 -17.31 7.42 14.38
C VAL A 188 -16.45 8.64 14.73
N SER A 189 -15.40 8.46 15.54
CA SER A 189 -14.42 9.49 15.82
C SER A 189 -13.02 8.88 15.94
N ALA A 190 -12.01 9.66 15.55
CA ALA A 190 -10.63 9.20 15.52
C ALA A 190 -9.65 10.32 15.87
N LYS A 191 -8.75 10.04 16.79
CA LYS A 191 -7.54 10.82 17.09
C LYS A 191 -6.35 9.92 16.89
N MET A 192 -5.45 10.26 15.98
CA MET A 192 -4.41 9.34 15.53
C MET A 192 -3.09 10.06 15.32
N PRO A 193 -1.99 9.54 15.88
CA PRO A 193 -0.65 10.00 15.53
C PRO A 193 -0.21 9.40 14.19
N VAL A 194 0.68 10.09 13.51
CA VAL A 194 1.36 9.54 12.34
C VAL A 194 2.36 8.48 12.81
N VAL A 195 2.06 7.21 12.57
CA VAL A 195 2.98 6.11 12.91
C VAL A 195 4.01 5.91 11.79
N GLY A 196 5.25 5.59 12.17
CA GLY A 196 6.34 5.33 11.22
C GLY A 196 6.12 4.06 10.42
N SER A 197 5.66 2.99 11.08
CA SER A 197 5.37 1.71 10.42
C SER A 197 4.15 1.01 11.02
N VAL A 198 3.46 0.23 10.18
CA VAL A 198 2.44 -0.73 10.60
C VAL A 198 3.01 -2.12 10.31
N LEU A 199 3.21 -2.90 11.36
CA LEU A 199 3.80 -4.24 11.28
C LEU A 199 2.73 -5.25 11.68
N THR A 200 2.45 -6.20 10.79
CA THR A 200 1.39 -7.19 11.00
C THR A 200 1.93 -8.61 10.91
N LEU A 201 1.54 -9.46 11.86
CA LEU A 201 1.81 -10.88 11.86
C LEU A 201 0.47 -11.62 12.01
N PHE A 202 -0.13 -11.95 10.86
CA PHE A 202 -1.34 -12.75 10.79
C PHE A 202 -1.02 -14.18 10.34
N PRO A 203 -1.80 -15.19 10.79
CA PRO A 203 -1.63 -16.56 10.32
C PRO A 203 -1.74 -16.60 8.79
N ARG A 204 -0.74 -17.18 8.15
CA ARG A 204 -0.83 -17.51 6.73
C ARG A 204 -1.63 -18.78 6.59
N GLY A 205 -2.50 -18.85 5.57
CA GLY A 205 -3.28 -20.07 5.27
C GLY A 205 -2.36 -21.29 5.14
N GLU A 206 -2.87 -22.47 5.50
CA GLU A 206 -2.13 -23.72 5.49
C GLU A 206 -1.49 -24.02 4.13
N THR A 207 -0.20 -23.74 4.01
CA THR A 207 0.67 -24.42 3.07
C THR A 207 1.12 -25.71 3.76
N SER A 208 0.92 -26.85 3.12
CA SER A 208 1.21 -28.21 3.59
C SER A 208 2.71 -28.37 3.90
N GLY A 209 3.16 -27.88 5.05
CA GLY A 209 4.51 -27.99 5.58
C GLY A 209 4.53 -28.59 6.98
N ASN A 210 5.60 -29.29 7.32
CA ASN A 210 5.84 -29.90 8.64
C ASN A 210 5.65 -28.87 9.78
N MET A 211 5.00 -29.27 10.87
CA MET A 211 4.76 -28.42 12.05
C MET A 211 6.04 -27.81 12.66
N SER A 212 7.18 -28.50 12.60
CA SER A 212 8.48 -27.98 13.04
C SER A 212 8.98 -26.80 12.20
N GLY A 213 8.69 -26.77 10.91
CA GLY A 213 9.01 -25.63 10.04
C GLY A 213 8.14 -24.41 10.32
N ARG A 214 6.91 -24.61 10.81
CA ARG A 214 5.98 -23.51 11.10
C ARG A 214 6.42 -22.67 12.31
N LEU A 215 6.85 -23.29 13.39
CA LEU A 215 7.39 -22.57 14.55
C LEU A 215 8.64 -21.76 14.18
N GLU A 216 9.56 -22.36 13.39
CA GLU A 216 10.75 -21.64 12.91
C GLU A 216 10.38 -20.43 12.07
N GLU A 217 9.38 -20.54 11.19
CA GLU A 217 8.87 -19.43 10.39
C GLU A 217 8.21 -18.35 11.25
N GLU A 218 7.42 -18.73 12.27
CA GLU A 218 6.83 -17.80 13.24
C GLU A 218 7.93 -17.05 14.02
N CYS A 219 8.96 -17.75 14.50
CA CYS A 219 10.09 -17.14 15.20
C CYS A 219 10.89 -16.20 14.30
N ARG A 220 11.15 -16.58 13.05
CA ARG A 220 11.84 -15.73 12.07
C ARG A 220 11.04 -14.47 11.77
N SER A 221 9.74 -14.60 11.54
CA SER A 221 8.83 -13.48 11.30
C SER A 221 8.76 -12.53 12.51
N ALA A 222 8.77 -13.07 13.73
CA ALA A 222 8.84 -12.27 14.95
C ALA A 222 10.17 -11.51 15.06
N ALA A 223 11.29 -12.15 14.76
CA ALA A 223 12.61 -11.50 14.76
C ALA A 223 12.67 -10.37 13.72
N ASP A 224 12.27 -10.63 12.49
CA ASP A 224 12.23 -9.62 11.42
C ASP A 224 11.32 -8.43 11.77
N MET A 225 10.18 -8.69 12.43
CA MET A 225 9.28 -7.66 12.92
C MET A 225 9.95 -6.81 14.00
N LEU A 226 10.59 -7.44 14.99
CA LEU A 226 11.29 -6.75 16.09
C LEU A 226 12.45 -5.88 15.58
N ASP A 227 13.19 -6.34 14.56
CA ASP A 227 14.30 -5.59 13.94
C ASP A 227 13.81 -4.34 13.18
N ARG A 228 12.57 -4.34 12.72
CA ARG A 228 11.93 -3.24 11.99
C ARG A 228 11.06 -2.35 12.88
N CYS A 229 10.86 -2.74 14.13
CA CYS A 229 9.98 -2.05 15.06
C CYS A 229 10.70 -0.85 15.71
N HIS A 230 10.02 0.29 15.77
CA HIS A 230 10.46 1.52 16.43
C HIS A 230 9.38 2.00 17.40
N SER A 231 9.70 2.98 18.24
CA SER A 231 8.78 3.51 19.26
C SER A 231 7.48 4.12 18.69
N ASP A 232 7.52 4.55 17.43
CA ASP A 232 6.39 5.10 16.68
C ASP A 232 5.65 4.05 15.84
N SER A 233 6.00 2.75 15.96
CA SER A 233 5.34 1.66 15.22
C SER A 233 4.01 1.27 15.84
N LEU A 234 3.11 0.76 15.00
CA LEU A 234 1.93 -0.01 15.39
C LEU A 234 2.14 -1.47 15.01
N VAL A 235 2.12 -2.36 15.99
CA VAL A 235 2.32 -3.80 15.82
C VAL A 235 1.00 -4.53 16.05
N LEU A 236 0.60 -5.39 15.13
CA LEU A 236 -0.62 -6.19 15.21
C LEU A 236 -0.28 -7.66 15.00
N CYS A 237 -0.43 -8.47 16.05
CA CYS A 237 -0.14 -9.89 16.01
C CYS A 237 -1.43 -10.69 16.24
N ASP A 238 -1.68 -11.69 15.41
CA ASP A 238 -2.83 -12.57 15.53
C ASP A 238 -2.38 -14.01 15.69
N GLU A 239 -2.71 -14.62 16.83
CA GLU A 239 -2.49 -16.04 17.17
C GLU A 239 -1.06 -16.57 16.93
N MET A 240 -0.04 -15.75 17.26
CA MET A 240 1.36 -16.19 17.16
C MET A 240 1.68 -17.33 18.12
N PHE A 241 2.63 -18.19 17.72
CA PHE A 241 3.13 -19.33 18.47
C PHE A 241 2.06 -20.38 18.82
N SER A 242 0.99 -20.42 18.01
CA SER A 242 -0.06 -21.42 18.14
C SER A 242 0.36 -22.83 17.66
N SER A 243 1.48 -22.92 16.97
CA SER A 243 2.02 -24.16 16.41
C SER A 243 2.87 -24.97 17.40
N THR A 244 3.09 -24.48 18.62
CA THR A 244 3.89 -25.16 19.66
C THR A 244 3.08 -25.46 20.93
N GLY A 245 3.68 -26.13 21.89
CA GLY A 245 3.06 -26.39 23.19
C GLY A 245 2.72 -25.10 23.93
N ALA A 246 1.61 -25.11 24.68
CA ALA A 246 1.10 -23.87 25.32
C ALA A 246 2.14 -23.21 26.25
N ALA A 247 2.95 -23.96 26.97
CA ALA A 247 3.98 -23.40 27.87
C ALA A 247 5.10 -22.71 27.09
N ASP A 248 5.57 -23.31 25.99
CA ASP A 248 6.62 -22.74 25.13
C ASP A 248 6.08 -21.52 24.36
N GLY A 249 4.85 -21.61 23.87
CA GLY A 249 4.18 -20.49 23.20
C GLY A 249 4.05 -19.26 24.09
N VAL A 250 3.65 -19.45 25.35
CA VAL A 250 3.60 -18.35 26.35
C VAL A 250 4.99 -17.78 26.61
N GLN A 251 6.03 -18.60 26.73
CA GLN A 251 7.38 -18.11 26.98
C GLN A 251 7.90 -17.28 25.80
N LEU A 252 7.68 -17.73 24.57
CA LEU A 252 8.03 -16.98 23.35
C LEU A 252 7.27 -15.66 23.26
N ALA A 253 5.97 -15.68 23.52
CA ALA A 253 5.12 -14.49 23.50
C ALA A 253 5.58 -13.46 24.56
N VAL A 254 5.89 -13.87 25.79
CA VAL A 254 6.47 -13.01 26.83
C VAL A 254 7.77 -12.39 26.36
N GLY A 255 8.65 -13.15 25.71
CA GLY A 255 9.91 -12.65 25.17
C GLY A 255 9.71 -11.54 24.13
N VAL A 256 8.77 -11.75 23.19
CA VAL A 256 8.42 -10.75 22.16
C VAL A 256 7.79 -9.51 22.77
N LEU A 257 6.77 -9.66 23.62
CA LEU A 257 6.06 -8.55 24.25
C LEU A 257 6.97 -7.70 25.16
N SER A 258 7.86 -8.35 25.90
CA SER A 258 8.86 -7.64 26.73
C SER A 258 9.82 -6.80 25.88
N ARG A 259 10.22 -7.28 24.69
CA ARG A 259 11.03 -6.49 23.75
C ARG A 259 10.25 -5.34 23.17
N LEU A 260 8.99 -5.54 22.76
CA LEU A 260 8.11 -4.47 22.26
C LEU A 260 7.85 -3.39 23.33
N GLY A 261 7.69 -3.81 24.60
CA GLY A 261 7.57 -2.90 25.73
C GLY A 261 8.81 -2.01 25.90
N LYS A 262 10.02 -2.59 25.80
CA LYS A 262 11.29 -1.83 25.84
C LYS A 262 11.46 -0.87 24.68
N ILE A 263 10.97 -1.23 23.49
CA ILE A 263 10.95 -0.34 22.31
C ILE A 263 9.96 0.81 22.52
N GLY A 264 8.88 0.60 23.28
CA GLY A 264 7.85 1.61 23.58
C GLY A 264 6.86 1.82 22.44
N CYS A 265 6.71 0.85 21.54
CA CYS A 265 5.75 0.88 20.44
C CYS A 265 4.31 0.58 20.91
N ARG A 266 3.32 0.80 20.05
CA ARG A 266 1.94 0.36 20.27
C ARG A 266 1.74 -1.02 19.70
N CYS A 267 1.10 -1.91 20.49
CA CYS A 267 0.87 -3.30 20.06
C CYS A 267 -0.52 -3.79 20.48
N VAL A 268 -1.16 -4.57 19.60
CA VAL A 268 -2.26 -5.46 19.98
C VAL A 268 -1.87 -6.88 19.60
N PHE A 269 -1.75 -7.72 20.61
CA PHE A 269 -1.36 -9.11 20.51
C PHE A 269 -2.56 -10.00 20.81
N SER A 270 -3.19 -10.55 19.78
CA SER A 270 -4.31 -11.48 19.91
C SER A 270 -3.78 -12.90 20.16
N THR A 271 -4.35 -13.57 21.14
CA THR A 271 -3.90 -14.91 21.52
C THR A 271 -5.01 -15.73 22.19
N HIS A 272 -4.86 -17.03 22.12
CA HIS A 272 -5.60 -18.00 22.91
C HIS A 272 -4.73 -18.65 24.01
N LEU A 273 -3.47 -18.23 24.14
CA LEU A 273 -2.55 -18.75 25.15
C LEU A 273 -3.00 -18.27 26.54
N SER A 274 -3.48 -19.22 27.35
CA SER A 274 -3.88 -18.94 28.74
C SER A 274 -2.68 -18.57 29.60
N GLY A 275 -2.87 -17.66 30.57
CA GLY A 275 -1.84 -17.26 31.52
C GLY A 275 -0.84 -16.23 31.00
N LEU A 276 -0.96 -15.76 29.73
CA LEU A 276 -0.08 -14.70 29.19
C LEU A 276 -0.37 -13.35 29.86
N GLY A 277 -1.63 -13.00 30.08
CA GLY A 277 -2.05 -11.78 30.79
C GLY A 277 -1.52 -11.76 32.22
N GLU A 278 -1.69 -12.87 32.96
CA GLU A 278 -1.19 -13.00 34.33
C GLU A 278 0.33 -12.80 34.43
N ARG A 279 1.09 -13.39 33.50
CA ARG A 279 2.56 -13.25 33.49
C ARG A 279 3.08 -11.87 33.21
N LEU A 280 2.27 -11.04 32.56
CA LEU A 280 2.62 -9.67 32.18
C LEU A 280 1.81 -8.62 32.96
N ALA A 281 1.00 -9.04 33.95
CA ALA A 281 0.14 -8.15 34.72
C ALA A 281 0.90 -7.02 35.44
N ASP A 282 2.14 -7.30 35.91
CA ASP A 282 3.01 -6.35 36.60
C ASP A 282 3.95 -5.58 35.63
N THR A 283 3.76 -5.72 34.29
CA THR A 283 4.61 -5.07 33.31
C THR A 283 4.01 -3.70 32.95
N ASP A 284 4.75 -2.64 33.19
CA ASP A 284 4.32 -1.27 32.86
C ASP A 284 3.98 -1.14 31.37
N GLY A 285 2.83 -0.50 31.09
CA GLY A 285 2.37 -0.25 29.74
C GLY A 285 1.71 -1.45 29.05
N VAL A 286 1.53 -2.56 29.74
CA VAL A 286 0.77 -3.74 29.27
C VAL A 286 -0.63 -3.75 29.92
N ASP A 287 -1.65 -4.00 29.12
CA ASP A 287 -3.02 -4.09 29.54
C ASP A 287 -3.75 -5.21 28.78
N THR A 288 -4.92 -5.59 29.20
CA THR A 288 -5.70 -6.68 28.61
C THR A 288 -6.94 -6.17 27.93
N LEU A 289 -7.28 -6.79 26.81
CA LEU A 289 -8.55 -6.69 26.12
C LEU A 289 -9.17 -8.09 26.04
N SER A 290 -10.48 -8.17 26.09
CA SER A 290 -11.17 -9.45 25.95
C SER A 290 -12.36 -9.34 24.99
N ALA A 291 -12.53 -10.38 24.16
CA ALA A 291 -13.75 -10.54 23.39
C ALA A 291 -14.86 -11.06 24.30
N GLU A 292 -15.93 -10.26 24.40
CA GLU A 292 -17.04 -10.49 25.33
C GLU A 292 -17.90 -11.70 24.93
N LEU A 293 -18.27 -12.49 25.95
CA LEU A 293 -19.33 -13.50 25.88
C LEU A 293 -20.49 -13.07 26.80
N ASP A 294 -21.70 -13.02 26.27
CA ASP A 294 -22.92 -12.85 27.06
C ASP A 294 -23.72 -14.16 27.03
N ASN A 295 -23.87 -14.80 28.19
CA ASN A 295 -24.60 -16.09 28.35
C ASN A 295 -24.13 -17.16 27.35
N GLY A 296 -22.81 -17.22 27.05
CA GLY A 296 -22.22 -18.13 26.08
C GLY A 296 -22.42 -17.74 24.61
N GLN A 297 -23.05 -16.60 24.34
CA GLN A 297 -23.20 -16.03 23.00
C GLN A 297 -22.11 -14.98 22.74
N ARG A 298 -21.56 -14.98 21.53
CA ARG A 298 -20.55 -14.01 21.12
C ARG A 298 -21.22 -12.67 20.84
N THR A 299 -20.81 -11.62 21.56
CA THR A 299 -21.30 -10.25 21.33
C THR A 299 -20.47 -9.51 20.30
N TYR A 300 -19.26 -10.01 19.97
CA TYR A 300 -18.24 -9.37 19.13
C TYR A 300 -17.72 -8.03 19.67
N ARG A 301 -18.04 -7.71 20.92
CA ARG A 301 -17.50 -6.55 21.62
C ARG A 301 -16.15 -6.87 22.20
N ILE A 302 -15.24 -5.92 22.09
CA ILE A 302 -13.91 -5.97 22.69
C ILE A 302 -13.92 -5.01 23.88
N LEU A 303 -13.74 -5.55 25.07
CA LEU A 303 -13.77 -4.81 26.33
C LEU A 303 -12.38 -4.75 26.94
N ARG A 304 -12.08 -3.68 27.71
CA ARG A 304 -10.86 -3.57 28.49
C ARG A 304 -10.97 -4.43 29.74
N GLY A 305 -9.91 -5.14 30.08
CA GLY A 305 -9.84 -6.09 31.20
C GLY A 305 -10.03 -7.53 30.76
N GLU A 306 -9.78 -8.44 31.70
CA GLU A 306 -10.04 -9.87 31.50
C GLU A 306 -11.51 -10.16 31.81
N THR A 307 -12.21 -10.79 30.87
CA THR A 307 -13.46 -11.47 31.18
C THR A 307 -13.13 -12.91 31.58
N GLU A 308 -13.81 -13.42 32.65
CA GLU A 308 -13.74 -14.84 33.01
C GLU A 308 -14.18 -15.69 31.81
N THR A 309 -13.22 -16.14 31.00
CA THR A 309 -13.46 -17.09 29.92
C THR A 309 -13.54 -18.49 30.54
N LYS A 310 -14.75 -18.93 30.89
CA LYS A 310 -14.99 -20.36 30.97
C LYS A 310 -14.60 -20.99 29.65
N SER A 311 -13.72 -21.96 29.68
CA SER A 311 -13.17 -22.63 28.50
C SER A 311 -14.26 -22.90 27.46
N ASP A 312 -14.17 -22.26 26.30
CA ASP A 312 -15.09 -22.42 25.15
C ASP A 312 -15.16 -23.89 24.73
N ALA A 313 -14.06 -24.64 24.92
CA ALA A 313 -13.96 -26.04 24.63
C ALA A 313 -14.94 -26.91 25.49
N LEU A 314 -15.11 -26.60 26.77
CA LEU A 314 -16.06 -27.29 27.62
C LEU A 314 -17.51 -26.99 27.26
N THR A 315 -17.81 -25.74 26.90
CA THR A 315 -19.15 -25.34 26.45
C THR A 315 -19.50 -26.01 25.13
N ILE A 316 -18.54 -26.06 24.17
CA ILE A 316 -18.72 -26.79 22.91
C ILE A 316 -18.86 -28.28 23.15
N ALA A 317 -18.02 -28.88 24.00
CA ALA A 317 -18.09 -30.29 24.33
C ALA A 317 -19.45 -30.67 24.95
N GLN A 318 -19.98 -29.81 25.86
CA GLN A 318 -21.31 -29.99 26.43
C GLN A 318 -22.43 -29.93 25.38
N LYS A 319 -22.35 -29.02 24.43
CA LYS A 319 -23.31 -28.90 23.33
C LYS A 319 -23.40 -30.15 22.45
N TYR A 320 -22.28 -30.88 22.32
CA TYR A 320 -22.19 -32.12 21.56
C TYR A 320 -22.21 -33.38 22.44
N GLY A 321 -22.51 -33.24 23.76
CA GLY A 321 -22.63 -34.39 24.69
C GLY A 321 -21.30 -35.05 25.06
N LEU A 322 -20.17 -34.37 24.80
CA LEU A 322 -18.81 -34.88 25.07
C LEU A 322 -18.25 -34.43 26.43
N GLY A 323 -18.95 -33.56 27.17
CA GLY A 323 -18.57 -33.06 28.50
C GLY A 323 -19.55 -33.62 29.58
N LYS A 324 -19.03 -34.23 30.61
CA LYS A 324 -19.82 -34.51 31.84
C LYS A 324 -19.92 -33.28 32.71
#